data_a4a557517c488dc96dd9b02cbdab05a4
#
_entry.id   a4a557517c488dc96dd9b02cbdab05a4
#
_cell.length_a   1.000
_cell.length_b   1.000
_cell.length_c   1.000
_cell.angle_alpha   90.00
_cell.angle_beta   90.00
_cell.angle_gamma   90.00
#
_symmetry.space_group_name_H-M   'P 1'
#
loop_
_entity.id
_entity.type
_entity.pdbx_description
1 polymer ?
#
loop_
_entity_poly.entity_id
_entity_poly.type
_entity_poly.pdbx_seq_one_letter_code
_entity_poly.pdbx_strand_id
1 'polypeptide(L)' 'MEKISAYTIEKITSKLLGKRVRFTSDCELFPNFDVKVQVISVSISQNREILFDCRNISNRKKLVIGSNMRNLKFQILS' A
#
# COMPACT_ATOMS: atom_id res chain seq x y z
N MET A 1 -12.27 5.51 1.87
CA MET A 1 -10.84 5.13 1.93
C MET A 1 -9.97 6.35 1.71
N GLU A 2 -8.85 6.38 2.37
CA GLU A 2 -7.93 7.51 2.29
C GLU A 2 -6.93 7.32 1.15
N LYS A 3 -6.50 8.44 0.54
CA LYS A 3 -5.49 8.41 -0.52
C LYS A 3 -4.09 8.42 0.08
N ILE A 4 -3.20 7.58 -0.45
CA ILE A 4 -1.79 7.57 -0.05
C ILE A 4 -1.15 8.95 -0.30
N SER A 5 -1.50 9.61 -1.40
CA SER A 5 -0.94 10.92 -1.76
C SER A 5 -1.22 12.04 -0.76
N ALA A 6 -2.14 11.83 0.16
CA ALA A 6 -2.45 12.82 1.20
C ALA A 6 -1.45 12.82 2.36
N TYR A 7 -0.47 11.91 2.38
CA TYR A 7 0.45 11.71 3.50
C TYR A 7 1.90 11.83 3.09
N THR A 8 2.73 12.33 4.01
CA THR A 8 4.20 12.23 3.87
C THR A 8 4.63 10.79 4.16
N ILE A 9 5.86 10.43 3.76
CA ILE A 9 6.36 9.08 4.03
C ILE A 9 6.42 8.78 5.53
N GLU A 10 6.82 9.73 6.34
CA GLU A 10 6.91 9.54 7.79
C GLU A 10 5.54 9.24 8.39
N LYS A 11 4.53 10.00 7.99
CA LYS A 11 3.17 9.83 8.49
C LYS A 11 2.56 8.52 8.02
N ILE A 12 2.74 8.17 6.75
CA ILE A 12 2.16 6.93 6.23
C ILE A 12 2.86 5.71 6.81
N THR A 13 4.17 5.78 7.04
CA THR A 13 4.92 4.71 7.68
C THR A 13 4.39 4.45 9.09
N SER A 14 4.27 5.52 9.90
CA SER A 14 3.73 5.41 11.25
C SER A 14 2.32 4.83 11.27
N LYS A 15 1.54 5.17 10.25
CA LYS A 15 0.13 4.78 10.18
C LYS A 15 -0.05 3.33 9.75
N LEU A 16 0.77 2.83 8.84
CA LEU A 16 0.56 1.54 8.18
C LEU A 16 1.52 0.43 8.59
N LEU A 17 2.71 0.76 9.09
CA LEU A 17 3.72 -0.26 9.40
C LEU A 17 3.18 -1.27 10.41
N GLY A 18 3.27 -2.55 10.06
CA GLY A 18 2.80 -3.65 10.91
C GLY A 18 1.28 -3.82 10.93
N LYS A 19 0.54 -3.00 10.23
CA LYS A 19 -0.93 -3.04 10.22
C LYS A 19 -1.45 -3.93 9.10
N ARG A 20 -2.68 -4.41 9.27
CA ARG A 20 -3.45 -5.02 8.18
C ARG A 20 -4.18 -3.91 7.45
N VAL A 21 -4.01 -3.87 6.15
CA VAL A 21 -4.47 -2.76 5.32
C VAL A 21 -5.09 -3.30 4.04
N ARG A 22 -6.18 -2.70 3.63
CA ARG A 22 -6.77 -2.92 2.33
C ARG A 22 -6.31 -1.81 1.40
N PHE A 23 -5.72 -2.19 0.26
CA PHE A 23 -5.33 -1.24 -0.78
C PHE A 23 -6.22 -1.42 -2.01
N THR A 24 -6.62 -0.30 -2.60
CA THR A 24 -7.33 -0.28 -3.88
C THR A 24 -6.65 0.69 -4.83
N SER A 25 -6.78 0.44 -6.13
CA SER A 25 -6.20 1.28 -7.17
C SER A 25 -7.01 1.17 -8.46
N ASP A 26 -6.97 2.25 -9.25
CA ASP A 26 -7.60 2.31 -10.57
C ASP A 26 -6.57 2.12 -11.70
N CYS A 27 -5.48 1.40 -11.44
CA CYS A 27 -4.42 1.18 -12.42
C CYS A 27 -4.96 0.49 -13.67
N GLU A 28 -4.57 0.97 -14.86
CA GLU A 28 -5.04 0.38 -16.13
C GLU A 28 -4.65 -1.09 -16.28
N LEU A 29 -3.45 -1.46 -15.78
CA LEU A 29 -2.96 -2.85 -15.83
C LEU A 29 -3.70 -3.75 -14.86
N PHE A 30 -4.23 -3.19 -13.79
CA PHE A 30 -4.94 -3.92 -12.75
C PHE A 30 -6.23 -3.17 -12.39
N PRO A 31 -7.21 -3.13 -13.33
CA PRO A 31 -8.49 -2.50 -13.02
C PRO A 31 -9.14 -3.25 -11.86
N ASN A 32 -9.72 -2.51 -10.94
CA ASN A 32 -10.32 -3.07 -9.73
C ASN A 32 -9.30 -3.74 -8.79
N PHE A 33 -8.06 -3.27 -8.80
CA PHE A 33 -7.07 -3.75 -7.85
C PHE A 33 -7.60 -3.54 -6.42
N ASP A 34 -7.70 -4.62 -5.68
CA ASP A 34 -8.25 -4.62 -4.32
C ASP A 34 -7.62 -5.79 -3.56
N VAL A 35 -6.78 -5.47 -2.60
CA VAL A 35 -6.03 -6.50 -1.89
C VAL A 35 -5.96 -6.17 -0.40
N LYS A 36 -6.07 -7.20 0.42
CA LYS A 36 -5.88 -7.11 1.87
C LYS A 36 -4.52 -7.69 2.23
N VAL A 37 -3.69 -6.88 2.86
CA VAL A 37 -2.29 -7.24 3.14
C VAL A 37 -1.91 -6.89 4.57
N GLN A 38 -0.82 -7.50 5.02
CA GLN A 38 -0.08 -7.00 6.18
C GLN A 38 1.14 -6.24 5.68
N VAL A 39 1.30 -5.01 6.13
CA VAL A 39 2.45 -4.19 5.76
C VAL A 39 3.64 -4.60 6.62
N ILE A 40 4.70 -5.10 5.98
CA ILE A 40 5.91 -5.60 6.65
C ILE A 40 6.95 -4.49 6.77
N SER A 41 7.18 -3.75 5.70
CA SER A 41 8.11 -2.63 5.72
C SER A 41 7.69 -1.55 4.73
N VAL A 42 8.18 -0.35 4.94
CA VAL A 42 7.92 0.80 4.08
C VAL A 42 9.25 1.42 3.73
N SER A 43 9.48 1.69 2.46
CA SER A 43 10.71 2.27 1.96
C SER A 43 10.42 3.29 0.88
N ILE A 44 11.48 4.01 0.47
CA ILE A 44 11.40 4.97 -0.63
C ILE A 44 12.35 4.53 -1.72
N SER A 45 11.88 4.54 -2.97
CA SER A 45 12.71 4.24 -4.13
C SER A 45 13.51 5.47 -4.55
N GLN A 46 14.45 5.27 -5.49
CA GLN A 46 15.21 6.38 -6.08
C GLN A 46 14.31 7.41 -6.76
N ASN A 47 13.14 6.99 -7.24
CA ASN A 47 12.16 7.86 -7.88
C ASN A 47 11.20 8.52 -6.89
N ARG A 48 11.50 8.44 -5.60
CA ARG A 48 10.67 8.95 -4.51
C ARG A 48 9.29 8.27 -4.43
N GLU A 49 9.16 7.10 -5.03
CA GLU A 49 7.99 6.27 -4.85
C GLU A 49 8.03 5.59 -3.50
N ILE A 50 6.93 5.62 -2.77
CA ILE A 50 6.81 4.88 -1.52
C ILE A 50 6.50 3.44 -1.86
N LEU A 51 7.28 2.51 -1.33
CA LEU A 51 7.11 1.07 -1.57
C LEU A 51 6.68 0.40 -0.27
N PHE A 52 5.57 -0.31 -0.35
CA PHE A 52 5.04 -1.09 0.77
C PHE A 52 5.35 -2.56 0.52
N ASP A 53 6.28 -3.12 1.28
CA ASP A 53 6.52 -4.56 1.26
C ASP A 53 5.45 -5.22 2.10
N CYS A 54 4.66 -6.05 1.47
CA CYS A 54 3.46 -6.60 2.07
C CYS A 54 3.41 -8.11 1.95
N ARG A 55 2.56 -8.71 2.76
CA ARG A 55 2.17 -10.10 2.65
C ARG A 55 0.65 -10.15 2.47
N ASN A 56 0.21 -10.80 1.41
CA ASN A 56 -1.22 -10.99 1.16
C ASN A 56 -1.80 -11.86 2.27
N ILE A 57 -2.88 -11.39 2.88
CA ILE A 57 -3.50 -12.09 4.02
C ILE A 57 -4.10 -13.43 3.58
N SER A 58 -4.66 -13.49 2.36
CA SER A 58 -5.35 -14.69 1.87
C SER A 58 -4.40 -15.83 1.52
N ASN A 59 -3.33 -15.55 0.76
CA ASN A 59 -2.43 -16.59 0.24
C ASN A 59 -1.03 -16.57 0.84
N ARG A 60 -0.74 -15.60 1.72
CA ARG A 60 0.53 -15.40 2.40
C ARG A 60 1.72 -15.14 1.46
N LYS A 61 1.45 -14.81 0.21
CA LYS A 61 2.51 -14.48 -0.75
C LYS A 61 2.95 -13.03 -0.55
N LYS A 62 4.23 -12.80 -0.78
CA LYS A 62 4.80 -11.45 -0.73
C LYS A 62 4.40 -10.67 -1.97
N LEU A 63 4.15 -9.38 -1.77
CA LEU A 63 3.94 -8.45 -2.88
C LEU A 63 4.43 -7.06 -2.47
N VAL A 64 4.72 -6.24 -3.48
CA VAL A 64 5.13 -4.86 -3.27
C VAL A 64 4.06 -3.95 -3.89
N ILE A 65 3.60 -2.98 -3.10
CA ILE A 65 2.62 -1.99 -3.55
C ILE A 65 3.33 -0.65 -3.59
N GLY A 66 3.30 0.01 -4.74
CA GLY A 66 3.97 1.30 -4.95
C GLY A 66 2.99 2.46 -4.98
N SER A 67 3.40 3.60 -4.44
CA SER A 67 2.57 4.80 -4.37
C SER A 67 2.29 5.42 -5.75
N ASN A 68 3.02 5.01 -6.79
CA ASN A 68 2.78 5.46 -8.16
C ASN A 68 1.57 4.76 -8.81
N MET A 69 1.00 3.77 -8.18
CA MET A 69 -0.25 3.18 -8.65
C MET A 69 -1.33 4.25 -8.66
N ARG A 70 -2.05 4.32 -9.77
CA ARG A 70 -3.05 5.36 -9.99
C ARG A 70 -4.12 5.30 -8.91
N ASN A 71 -4.34 6.44 -8.26
CA ASN A 71 -5.40 6.59 -7.26
C ASN A 71 -5.31 5.57 -6.11
N LEU A 72 -4.09 5.27 -5.67
CA LEU A 72 -3.89 4.30 -4.60
C LEU A 72 -4.54 4.80 -3.31
N LYS A 73 -5.45 4.02 -2.78
CA LYS A 73 -6.18 4.29 -1.55
C LYS A 73 -6.00 3.16 -0.56
N PHE A 74 -6.19 3.46 0.70
CA PHE A 74 -6.04 2.47 1.74
C PHE A 74 -7.12 2.58 2.81
N GLN A 75 -7.33 1.47 3.52
CA GLN A 75 -8.18 1.40 4.70
C GLN A 75 -7.50 0.50 5.71
N ILE A 76 -7.29 1.01 6.92
CA ILE A 76 -6.71 0.20 7.99
C ILE A 76 -7.75 -0.78 8.51
N LEU A 77 -7.39 -2.07 8.57
CA LEU A 77 -8.29 -3.13 9.00
C LEU A 77 -8.07 -3.50 10.48
N SER A 78 -6.82 -3.39 10.94
CA SER A 78 -6.52 -3.69 12.34
C SER A 78 -5.14 -3.18 12.76
#